data_1403a068fb4450846d6057b5d5d81b91
#
_entry.id   1403a068fb4450846d6057b5d5d81b91
#
_cell.length_a   1.000
_cell.length_b   1.000
_cell.length_c   1.000
_cell.angle_alpha   90.00
_cell.angle_beta   90.00
_cell.angle_gamma   90.00
#
_symmetry.space_group_name_H-M   'P 1'
#
loop_
_entity.id
_entity.type
_entity.pdbx_description
1 polymer ?
#
loop_
_entity_poly.entity_id
_entity_poly.type
_entity_poly.pdbx_seq_one_letter_code
_entity_poly.pdbx_strand_id
1 'polypeptide(L)'
;MAEECRASGAAANAVSVKIAENSLVNEPSPFSPHDDAQFDYIRRCVAGVYPEAGVCPYVQTSCSDSRSFTKICDHVYRFAAFVYTPVARGLIHGANERIPVEDYKHGVEFYVAFVRGLDQLNA
;
A
#
# COMPACT_ATOMS: atom_id res chain seq x y z
N MET A 1 13.03 17.35 -6.61
CA MET A 1 13.74 16.57 -7.68
C MET A 1 15.06 17.21 -8.10
N ALA A 2 15.11 18.46 -8.55
CA ALA A 2 16.40 19.09 -8.91
C ALA A 2 17.35 19.27 -7.69
N GLU A 3 16.80 19.43 -6.51
CA GLU A 3 17.53 19.56 -5.24
C GLU A 3 18.06 18.21 -4.73
N GLU A 4 17.33 17.13 -4.94
CA GLU A 4 17.74 15.76 -4.61
C GLU A 4 18.89 15.26 -5.48
N CYS A 5 18.92 15.65 -6.76
CA CYS A 5 20.05 15.35 -7.64
C CYS A 5 21.35 16.06 -7.21
N ARG A 6 21.26 17.23 -6.56
CA ARG A 6 22.40 17.94 -5.99
C ARG A 6 22.97 17.26 -4.76
N ALA A 7 22.12 16.64 -3.93
CA ALA A 7 22.52 15.90 -2.75
C ALA A 7 23.31 14.63 -3.07
N SER A 8 23.16 14.07 -4.28
CA SER A 8 23.89 12.88 -4.72
C SER A 8 25.33 13.11 -5.21
N GLY A 9 25.83 14.36 -5.17
CA GLY A 9 27.19 14.70 -5.58
C GLY A 9 27.43 14.77 -7.10
N ALA A 10 26.37 14.64 -7.92
CA ALA A 10 26.47 14.90 -9.34
C ALA A 10 26.68 16.38 -9.61
N ALA A 11 27.55 16.72 -10.58
CA ALA A 11 27.75 18.12 -11.00
C ALA A 11 26.39 18.72 -11.41
N ALA A 12 26.10 19.93 -10.97
CA ALA A 12 24.79 20.59 -11.13
C ALA A 12 24.24 20.64 -12.58
N ASN A 13 25.10 20.40 -13.58
CA ASN A 13 24.77 20.40 -14.98
C ASN A 13 24.82 19.00 -15.65
N ALA A 14 25.07 17.94 -14.86
CA ALA A 14 25.23 16.58 -15.40
C ALA A 14 23.90 15.90 -15.69
N VAL A 15 22.79 16.33 -15.04
CA VAL A 15 21.47 15.73 -15.19
C VAL A 15 20.43 16.83 -15.34
N SER A 16 19.63 16.74 -16.41
CA SER A 16 18.44 17.57 -16.61
C SER A 16 17.21 16.70 -16.42
N VAL A 17 16.37 17.06 -15.44
CA VAL A 17 15.09 16.38 -15.20
C VAL A 17 13.96 17.25 -15.74
N LYS A 18 13.20 16.71 -16.67
CA LYS A 18 12.00 17.35 -17.23
C LYS A 18 10.81 16.45 -17.05
N ILE A 19 9.66 17.05 -16.80
CA ILE A 19 8.38 16.34 -16.85
C ILE A 19 8.10 16.08 -18.33
N ALA A 20 7.86 14.81 -18.69
CA ALA A 20 7.52 14.47 -20.08
C ALA A 20 6.16 15.09 -20.44
N GLU A 21 6.03 15.54 -21.69
CA GLU A 21 4.74 16.00 -22.21
C GLU A 21 3.69 14.89 -22.06
N ASN A 22 2.50 15.25 -21.66
CA ASN A 22 1.37 14.33 -21.36
C ASN A 22 1.59 13.38 -20.16
N SER A 23 2.57 13.61 -19.29
CA SER A 23 2.70 12.88 -18.04
C SER A 23 1.58 13.24 -17.06
N LEU A 24 1.03 12.23 -16.39
CA LEU A 24 0.18 12.45 -15.24
C LEU A 24 1.05 12.90 -14.06
N VAL A 25 1.08 14.21 -13.82
CA VAL A 25 1.73 14.79 -12.64
C VAL A 25 0.69 14.89 -11.54
N ASN A 26 0.94 14.20 -10.45
CA ASN A 26 0.05 14.24 -9.29
C ASN A 26 0.88 14.43 -8.03
N GLU A 27 0.38 15.25 -7.12
CA GLU A 27 0.92 15.36 -5.78
C GLU A 27 0.75 14.05 -5.01
N PRO A 28 1.63 13.75 -4.05
CA PRO A 28 1.47 12.61 -3.16
C PRO A 28 0.11 12.65 -2.44
N SER A 29 -0.48 11.49 -2.22
CA SER A 29 -1.67 11.40 -1.38
C SER A 29 -1.30 11.74 0.08
N PRO A 30 -2.23 12.31 0.86
CA PRO A 30 -2.05 12.47 2.30
C PRO A 30 -1.73 11.13 2.97
N PHE A 31 -1.00 11.19 4.09
CA PHE A 31 -0.82 10.02 4.96
C PHE A 31 -2.09 9.75 5.74
N SER A 32 -2.54 8.49 5.74
CA SER A 32 -3.61 8.07 6.64
C SER A 32 -3.07 7.91 8.07
N PRO A 33 -3.88 8.24 9.10
CA PRO A 33 -3.53 7.97 10.49
C PRO A 33 -3.21 6.49 10.71
N HIS A 34 -2.30 6.19 11.65
CA HIS A 34 -1.89 4.81 11.94
C HIS A 34 -1.74 4.54 13.45
N ASP A 35 -2.23 5.47 14.26
CA ASP A 35 -2.26 5.42 15.72
C ASP A 35 -3.68 5.52 16.28
N ASP A 36 -4.67 5.08 15.52
CA ASP A 36 -6.10 5.18 15.81
C ASP A 36 -6.83 3.81 15.73
N ALA A 37 -8.12 3.84 16.07
CA ALA A 37 -8.98 2.67 16.12
C ALA A 37 -9.11 1.96 14.76
N GLN A 38 -9.06 2.69 13.66
CA GLN A 38 -9.20 2.17 12.30
C GLN A 38 -7.97 1.35 11.92
N PHE A 39 -6.78 1.86 12.20
CA PHE A 39 -5.55 1.12 11.95
C PHE A 39 -5.39 -0.07 12.91
N ASP A 40 -5.76 0.09 14.19
CA ASP A 40 -5.77 -1.00 15.16
C ASP A 40 -6.76 -2.10 14.78
N TYR A 41 -7.86 -1.75 14.14
CA TYR A 41 -8.80 -2.74 13.61
C TYR A 41 -8.14 -3.62 12.53
N ILE A 42 -7.40 -3.02 11.60
CA ILE A 42 -6.62 -3.77 10.59
C ILE A 42 -5.62 -4.69 11.28
N ARG A 43 -4.89 -4.20 12.30
CA ARG A 43 -3.94 -5.02 13.08
C ARG A 43 -4.61 -6.25 13.69
N ARG A 44 -5.78 -6.08 14.30
CA ARG A 44 -6.55 -7.21 14.89
C ARG A 44 -6.98 -8.22 13.82
N CYS A 45 -7.46 -7.76 12.69
CA CYS A 45 -7.84 -8.64 11.58
C CYS A 45 -6.65 -9.40 11.01
N VAL A 46 -5.49 -8.76 10.88
CA VAL A 46 -4.24 -9.43 10.46
C VAL A 46 -3.82 -10.48 11.48
N ALA A 47 -3.81 -10.15 12.78
CA ALA A 47 -3.42 -11.07 13.83
C ALA A 47 -4.34 -12.30 13.93
N GLY A 48 -5.61 -12.16 13.53
CA GLY A 48 -6.56 -13.29 13.50
C GLY A 48 -6.24 -14.32 12.41
N VAL A 49 -5.58 -13.93 11.32
CA VAL A 49 -5.26 -14.82 10.20
C VAL A 49 -3.77 -15.15 10.15
N TYR A 50 -2.93 -14.19 10.53
CA TYR A 50 -1.47 -14.29 10.53
C TYR A 50 -0.92 -13.95 11.93
N PRO A 51 -1.06 -14.83 12.92
CA PRO A 51 -0.73 -14.52 14.32
C PRO A 51 0.76 -14.18 14.54
N GLU A 52 1.64 -14.67 13.65
CA GLU A 52 3.08 -14.38 13.71
C GLU A 52 3.48 -13.10 12.97
N ALA A 53 2.53 -12.43 12.29
CA ALA A 53 2.83 -11.24 11.50
C ALA A 53 2.77 -9.96 12.33
N GLY A 54 3.82 -9.16 12.25
CA GLY A 54 3.79 -7.77 12.72
C GLY A 54 3.16 -6.85 11.69
N VAL A 55 2.44 -5.82 12.15
CA VAL A 55 1.85 -4.80 11.28
C VAL A 55 2.52 -3.46 11.53
N CYS A 56 3.09 -2.88 10.48
CA CYS A 56 3.68 -1.55 10.52
C CYS A 56 3.22 -0.71 9.33
N PRO A 57 3.08 0.61 9.48
CA PRO A 57 2.84 1.50 8.36
C PRO A 57 4.10 1.63 7.50
N TYR A 58 3.91 1.82 6.18
CA TYR A 58 5.00 2.17 5.28
C TYR A 58 4.47 3.05 4.14
N VAL A 59 5.38 3.72 3.44
CA VAL A 59 5.04 4.55 2.29
C VAL A 59 4.97 3.69 1.03
N GLN A 60 3.78 3.56 0.47
CA GLN A 60 3.58 2.87 -0.81
C GLN A 60 3.93 3.80 -1.97
N THR A 61 4.92 3.42 -2.75
CA THR A 61 5.42 4.22 -3.88
C THR A 61 4.72 3.92 -5.22
N SER A 62 3.92 2.84 -5.29
CA SER A 62 3.14 2.51 -6.48
C SER A 62 1.79 3.23 -6.50
N CYS A 63 1.24 3.41 -7.70
CA CYS A 63 -0.06 4.03 -7.91
C CYS A 63 -1.19 3.00 -7.79
N SER A 64 -2.35 3.46 -7.31
CA SER A 64 -3.62 2.73 -7.36
C SER A 64 -4.78 3.71 -7.34
N ASP A 65 -5.98 3.23 -7.64
CA ASP A 65 -7.22 4.04 -7.60
C ASP A 65 -7.54 4.57 -6.19
N SER A 66 -6.93 3.98 -5.15
CA SER A 66 -7.07 4.42 -3.77
C SER A 66 -6.76 5.91 -3.56
N ARG A 67 -5.91 6.50 -4.40
CA ARG A 67 -5.63 7.95 -4.38
C ARG A 67 -6.89 8.82 -4.55
N SER A 68 -7.89 8.33 -5.28
CA SER A 68 -9.14 9.05 -5.49
C SER A 68 -10.00 9.08 -4.23
N PHE A 69 -9.88 8.06 -3.37
CA PHE A 69 -10.62 7.98 -2.12
C PHE A 69 -10.10 8.93 -1.05
N THR A 70 -8.86 9.38 -1.13
CA THR A 70 -8.31 10.38 -0.17
C THR A 70 -8.99 11.75 -0.26
N LYS A 71 -9.82 11.98 -1.27
CA LYS A 71 -10.64 13.20 -1.41
C LYS A 71 -11.91 13.17 -0.56
N ILE A 72 -12.32 12.00 -0.10
CA ILE A 72 -13.57 11.78 0.62
C ILE A 72 -13.39 11.01 1.94
N CYS A 73 -12.18 10.50 2.22
CA CYS A 73 -11.88 9.73 3.41
C CYS A 73 -10.42 9.94 3.82
N ASP A 74 -10.17 10.16 5.10
CA ASP A 74 -8.82 10.33 5.66
C ASP A 74 -8.14 8.98 5.94
N HIS A 75 -8.91 7.90 6.04
CA HIS A 75 -8.43 6.54 6.33
C HIS A 75 -8.40 5.68 5.07
N VAL A 76 -7.38 5.86 4.25
CA VAL A 76 -7.18 5.12 3.02
C VAL A 76 -5.92 4.28 3.10
N TYR A 77 -6.08 3.02 3.50
CA TYR A 77 -4.97 2.07 3.67
C TYR A 77 -4.80 1.21 2.43
N ARG A 78 -3.59 1.24 1.86
CA ARG A 78 -3.20 0.41 0.71
C ARG A 78 -2.64 -0.91 1.22
N PHE A 79 -3.51 -1.88 1.38
CA PHE A 79 -3.20 -3.16 1.98
C PHE A 79 -3.82 -4.31 1.17
N ALA A 80 -3.10 -5.42 1.07
CA ALA A 80 -3.61 -6.67 0.53
C ALA A 80 -3.22 -7.80 1.48
N ALA A 81 -4.21 -8.59 1.90
CA ALA A 81 -4.04 -9.68 2.87
C ALA A 81 -3.50 -10.96 2.20
N PHE A 82 -2.44 -10.83 1.41
CA PHE A 82 -1.76 -11.96 0.73
C PHE A 82 -0.28 -11.97 1.05
N VAL A 83 0.30 -13.16 1.13
CA VAL A 83 1.74 -13.32 1.32
C VAL A 83 2.44 -13.12 -0.02
N TYR A 84 3.18 -12.02 -0.15
CA TYR A 84 4.00 -11.73 -1.30
C TYR A 84 5.45 -12.13 -1.06
N THR A 85 5.81 -13.34 -1.44
CA THR A 85 7.21 -13.75 -1.49
C THR A 85 7.98 -12.91 -2.54
N PRO A 86 9.32 -12.81 -2.47
CA PRO A 86 10.11 -12.13 -3.50
C PRO A 86 9.83 -12.66 -4.92
N VAL A 87 9.60 -13.96 -5.07
CA VAL A 87 9.23 -14.57 -6.36
C VAL A 87 7.85 -14.08 -6.81
N ALA A 88 6.84 -14.13 -5.94
CA ALA A 88 5.48 -13.69 -6.28
C ALA A 88 5.45 -12.20 -6.66
N ARG A 89 6.20 -11.36 -5.94
CA ARG A 89 6.34 -9.93 -6.28
C ARG A 89 6.92 -9.69 -7.67
N GLY A 90 7.89 -10.50 -8.09
CA GLY A 90 8.48 -10.41 -9.42
C GLY A 90 7.55 -10.85 -10.56
N LEU A 91 6.44 -11.53 -10.24
CA LEU A 91 5.44 -11.97 -11.21
C LEU A 91 4.27 -10.99 -11.38
N ILE A 92 4.14 -9.99 -10.52
CA ILE A 92 3.06 -9.00 -10.59
C ILE A 92 3.11 -8.28 -11.95
N HIS A 93 1.98 -8.24 -12.64
CA HIS A 93 1.83 -7.72 -14.01
C HIS A 93 2.64 -8.47 -15.07
N GLY A 94 3.18 -9.64 -14.74
CA GLY A 94 3.98 -10.46 -15.64
C GLY A 94 3.24 -11.69 -16.17
N ALA A 95 3.87 -12.40 -17.11
CA ALA A 95 3.41 -13.72 -17.53
C ALA A 95 3.50 -14.69 -16.33
N ASN A 96 2.48 -15.55 -16.18
CA ASN A 96 2.38 -16.50 -15.06
C ASN A 96 2.22 -15.88 -13.67
N GLU A 97 1.67 -14.68 -13.56
CA GLU A 97 1.24 -14.12 -12.29
C GLU A 97 0.30 -15.10 -11.58
N ARG A 98 0.61 -15.42 -10.33
CA ARG A 98 -0.14 -16.41 -9.55
C ARG A 98 0.03 -16.20 -8.06
N ILE A 99 -0.96 -16.67 -7.31
CA ILE A 99 -0.97 -16.71 -5.85
C ILE A 99 -1.17 -18.17 -5.44
N PRO A 100 -0.44 -18.70 -4.44
CA PRO A 100 -0.73 -20.01 -3.85
C PRO A 100 -2.15 -20.08 -3.33
N VAL A 101 -2.81 -21.24 -3.50
CA VAL A 101 -4.22 -21.42 -3.07
C VAL A 101 -4.39 -21.18 -1.57
N GLU A 102 -3.44 -21.61 -0.75
CA GLU A 102 -3.50 -21.40 0.69
C GLU A 102 -3.40 -19.91 1.06
N ASP A 103 -2.51 -19.16 0.42
CA ASP A 103 -2.40 -17.71 0.64
C ASP A 103 -3.68 -16.99 0.20
N TYR A 104 -4.31 -17.45 -0.88
CA TYR A 104 -5.60 -16.92 -1.32
C TYR A 104 -6.71 -17.20 -0.30
N LYS A 105 -6.77 -18.39 0.30
CA LYS A 105 -7.72 -18.71 1.37
C LYS A 105 -7.56 -17.78 2.57
N HIS A 106 -6.33 -17.59 3.04
CA HIS A 106 -6.06 -16.65 4.14
C HIS A 106 -6.50 -15.22 3.80
N GLY A 107 -6.29 -14.78 2.57
CA GLY A 107 -6.81 -13.50 2.12
C GLY A 107 -8.34 -13.42 2.20
N VAL A 108 -9.05 -14.47 1.78
CA VAL A 108 -10.52 -14.54 1.90
C VAL A 108 -10.95 -14.51 3.36
N GLU A 109 -10.31 -15.28 4.24
CA GLU A 109 -10.58 -15.29 5.68
C GLU A 109 -10.41 -13.90 6.30
N PHE A 110 -9.33 -13.22 5.95
CA PHE A 110 -9.10 -11.84 6.37
C PHE A 110 -10.26 -10.92 5.95
N TYR A 111 -10.62 -10.89 4.68
CA TYR A 111 -11.65 -9.99 4.19
C TYR A 111 -13.04 -10.32 4.74
N VAL A 112 -13.35 -11.59 4.96
CA VAL A 112 -14.60 -11.99 5.62
C VAL A 112 -14.63 -11.49 7.07
N ALA A 113 -13.55 -11.68 7.83
CA ALA A 113 -13.46 -11.18 9.21
C ALA A 113 -13.52 -9.64 9.24
N PHE A 114 -12.79 -8.98 8.34
CA PHE A 114 -12.76 -7.54 8.21
C PHE A 114 -14.15 -6.95 7.96
N VAL A 115 -14.88 -7.44 6.96
CA VAL A 115 -16.21 -6.91 6.63
C VAL A 115 -17.22 -7.18 7.75
N ARG A 116 -17.19 -8.38 8.36
CA ARG A 116 -18.11 -8.73 9.46
C ARG A 116 -17.89 -7.92 10.74
N GLY A 117 -16.70 -7.43 10.96
CA GLY A 117 -16.37 -6.67 12.16
C GLY A 117 -16.45 -5.16 11.99
N LEU A 118 -16.78 -4.62 10.80
CA LEU A 118 -16.84 -3.17 10.56
C LEU A 118 -17.84 -2.45 11.46
N ASP A 119 -18.93 -3.08 11.85
CA ASP A 119 -19.93 -2.50 12.74
C ASP A 119 -19.36 -2.15 14.13
N GLN A 120 -18.29 -2.83 14.54
CA GLN A 120 -17.60 -2.57 15.80
C GLN A 120 -16.79 -1.26 15.81
N LEU A 121 -16.50 -0.70 14.64
CA LEU A 121 -15.81 0.61 14.54
C LEU A 121 -16.77 1.79 14.70
N ASN A 122 -18.07 1.56 14.55
CA ASN A 122 -19.10 2.59 14.61
C ASN A 122 -19.90 2.57 15.93
N ALA A 123 -19.56 1.65 16.83
CA ALA A 123 -20.14 1.48 18.14
C ALA A 123 -19.32 2.20 19.23
#